data_4818902733d838bbb630d251e7bad110
#
_entry.id   4818902733d838bbb630d251e7bad110
#
_cell.length_a   1.000
_cell.length_b   1.000
_cell.length_c   1.000
_cell.angle_alpha   90.00
_cell.angle_beta   90.00
_cell.angle_gamma   90.00
#
_symmetry.space_group_name_H-M   'P 1'
#
loop_
_entity.id
_entity.type
_entity.pdbx_description
1 polymer ?
#
loop_
_entity_poly.entity_id
_entity_poly.type
_entity_poly.pdbx_seq_one_letter_code
_entity_poly.pdbx_strand_id
1 'polypeptide(L)'
;SSEIEYLYNNYKILKRKPTDVELMMFAQVNSEHCRHKIFNSTWIIDGTKEKKSLFDYIKSTEPNNSKYVIKAYSDNSAIISSFKTNKLIINDQNNYVYKDVDTHTVIKVETHNHPTAISPFSGAATGSGGEIRDEAATGRGSKTKAGLCGFNVSNLNIPNFIQSWE
;
A
#
# COMPACT_ATOMS: atom_id res chain seq x y z
N SER A 1 -4.46 -18.70 -20.97
CA SER A 1 -4.41 -17.35 -20.41
C SER A 1 -3.52 -16.47 -21.27
N SER A 2 -3.73 -15.18 -21.26
CA SER A 2 -2.93 -14.20 -22.02
C SER A 2 -1.42 -14.28 -21.71
N GLU A 3 -1.07 -14.66 -20.51
CA GLU A 3 0.32 -14.84 -20.07
C GLU A 3 1.00 -16.03 -20.76
N ILE A 4 0.28 -17.15 -20.92
CA ILE A 4 0.80 -18.32 -21.65
C ILE A 4 0.98 -17.97 -23.12
N GLU A 5 0.04 -17.26 -23.71
CA GLU A 5 0.12 -16.81 -25.09
C GLU A 5 1.29 -15.84 -25.31
N TYR A 6 1.49 -14.92 -24.39
CA TYR A 6 2.64 -14.01 -24.37
C TYR A 6 3.96 -14.79 -24.37
N LEU A 7 4.13 -15.74 -23.47
CA LEU A 7 5.32 -16.59 -23.38
C LEU A 7 5.52 -17.36 -24.68
N TYR A 8 4.48 -18.04 -25.17
CA TYR A 8 4.55 -18.83 -26.40
C TYR A 8 5.04 -17.98 -27.59
N ASN A 9 4.45 -16.81 -27.80
CA ASN A 9 4.78 -15.95 -28.92
C ASN A 9 6.22 -15.42 -28.84
N ASN A 10 6.66 -15.01 -27.66
CA ASN A 10 8.02 -14.48 -27.48
C ASN A 10 9.08 -15.57 -27.63
N TYR A 11 8.89 -16.75 -27.04
CA TYR A 11 9.85 -17.85 -27.17
C TYR A 11 9.87 -18.46 -28.58
N LYS A 12 8.75 -18.37 -29.31
CA LYS A 12 8.73 -18.71 -30.75
C LYS A 12 9.63 -17.78 -31.57
N ILE A 13 9.64 -16.49 -31.30
CA ILE A 13 10.56 -15.52 -31.94
C ILE A 13 12.01 -15.85 -31.57
N LEU A 14 12.29 -16.20 -30.32
CA LEU A 14 13.62 -16.61 -29.85
C LEU A 14 14.06 -17.97 -30.34
N LYS A 15 13.18 -18.72 -31.03
CA LYS A 15 13.43 -20.07 -31.59
C LYS A 15 13.97 -21.08 -30.56
N ARG A 16 13.57 -20.95 -29.33
CA ARG A 16 13.92 -21.87 -28.23
C ARG A 16 12.78 -21.99 -27.22
N LYS A 17 12.86 -22.98 -26.35
CA LYS A 17 11.96 -23.11 -25.20
C LYS A 17 12.48 -22.24 -24.02
N PRO A 18 11.56 -21.79 -23.14
CA PRO A 18 11.99 -21.18 -21.88
C PRO A 18 12.69 -22.22 -20.98
N THR A 19 13.59 -21.75 -20.16
CA THR A 19 14.12 -22.52 -19.04
C THR A 19 13.16 -22.48 -17.86
N ASP A 20 13.34 -23.36 -16.89
CA ASP A 20 12.61 -23.33 -15.61
C ASP A 20 12.84 -22.04 -14.83
N VAL A 21 14.08 -21.53 -14.84
CA VAL A 21 14.44 -20.25 -14.21
C VAL A 21 13.67 -19.09 -14.86
N GLU A 22 13.62 -19.03 -16.19
CA GLU A 22 12.89 -17.98 -16.91
C GLU A 22 11.38 -18.05 -16.64
N LEU A 23 10.82 -19.24 -16.54
CA LEU A 23 9.42 -19.43 -16.17
C LEU A 23 9.15 -18.98 -14.72
N MET A 24 10.06 -19.30 -13.80
CA MET A 24 9.96 -18.86 -12.40
C MET A 24 10.06 -17.33 -12.29
N MET A 25 11.01 -16.71 -12.96
CA MET A 25 11.15 -15.25 -13.00
C MET A 25 9.90 -14.59 -13.57
N PHE A 26 9.37 -15.12 -14.67
CA PHE A 26 8.14 -14.61 -15.26
C PHE A 26 6.95 -14.71 -14.29
N ALA A 27 6.81 -15.86 -13.62
CA ALA A 27 5.76 -16.06 -12.62
C ALA A 27 5.87 -15.06 -11.46
N GLN A 28 7.06 -14.81 -10.95
CA GLN A 28 7.32 -13.84 -9.88
C GLN A 28 6.99 -12.41 -10.30
N VAL A 29 7.43 -11.98 -11.48
CA VAL A 29 7.13 -10.66 -12.03
C VAL A 29 5.63 -10.49 -12.32
N ASN A 30 4.94 -11.56 -12.71
CA ASN A 30 3.51 -11.57 -12.98
C ASN A 30 2.65 -11.97 -11.78
N SER A 31 3.20 -12.01 -10.58
CA SER A 31 2.44 -12.28 -9.37
C SER A 31 1.40 -11.17 -9.08
N GLU A 32 0.55 -11.41 -8.10
CA GLU A 32 -0.45 -10.41 -7.65
C GLU A 32 0.20 -9.24 -6.92
N HIS A 33 1.46 -9.39 -6.46
CA HIS A 33 2.18 -8.39 -5.71
C HIS A 33 2.25 -7.05 -6.46
N CYS A 34 1.74 -5.99 -5.86
CA CYS A 34 1.64 -4.62 -6.40
C CYS A 34 0.85 -4.47 -7.71
N ARG A 35 0.23 -5.52 -8.22
CA ARG A 35 -0.50 -5.50 -9.50
C ARG A 35 -2.01 -5.46 -9.34
N HIS A 36 -2.55 -5.94 -8.24
CA HIS A 36 -3.98 -5.95 -7.94
C HIS A 36 -4.84 -6.52 -9.08
N LYS A 37 -4.39 -7.61 -9.71
CA LYS A 37 -5.07 -8.20 -10.88
C LYS A 37 -6.50 -8.63 -10.56
N ILE A 38 -6.71 -9.25 -9.40
CA ILE A 38 -8.04 -9.68 -8.94
C ILE A 38 -8.92 -8.47 -8.69
N PHE A 39 -8.44 -7.48 -7.94
CA PHE A 39 -9.20 -6.27 -7.63
C PHE A 39 -9.47 -5.40 -8.87
N ASN A 40 -8.62 -5.46 -9.89
CA ASN A 40 -8.80 -4.76 -11.16
C ASN A 40 -9.56 -5.58 -12.23
N SER A 41 -9.93 -6.82 -11.92
CA SER A 41 -10.65 -7.67 -12.87
C SER A 41 -12.11 -7.24 -13.03
N THR A 42 -12.76 -7.78 -14.07
CA THR A 42 -14.21 -7.66 -14.24
C THR A 42 -14.90 -8.60 -13.25
N TRP A 43 -15.85 -8.07 -12.52
CA TRP A 43 -16.67 -8.83 -11.57
C TRP A 43 -18.06 -9.09 -12.12
N ILE A 44 -18.55 -10.30 -11.91
CA ILE A 44 -19.93 -10.69 -12.18
C ILE A 44 -20.52 -11.16 -10.84
N ILE A 45 -21.50 -10.41 -10.36
CA ILE A 45 -22.17 -10.70 -9.08
C ILE A 45 -23.62 -11.03 -9.39
N ASP A 46 -24.08 -12.20 -8.96
CA ASP A 46 -25.44 -12.71 -9.20
C ASP A 46 -25.86 -12.61 -10.68
N GLY A 47 -24.93 -12.95 -11.60
CA GLY A 47 -25.16 -12.91 -13.04
C GLY A 47 -25.07 -11.50 -13.67
N THR A 48 -24.90 -10.45 -12.87
CA THR A 48 -24.78 -9.09 -13.36
C THR A 48 -23.33 -8.63 -13.40
N LYS A 49 -22.90 -8.14 -14.56
CA LYS A 49 -21.56 -7.58 -14.71
C LYS A 49 -21.47 -6.21 -14.06
N GLU A 50 -20.54 -6.06 -13.13
CA GLU A 50 -20.24 -4.80 -12.48
C GLU A 50 -19.64 -3.78 -13.46
N LYS A 51 -20.00 -2.50 -13.29
CA LYS A 51 -19.52 -1.40 -14.14
C LYS A 51 -18.10 -0.99 -13.82
N LYS A 52 -17.64 -1.25 -12.61
CA LYS A 52 -16.34 -0.88 -12.08
C LYS A 52 -15.65 -2.10 -11.49
N SER A 53 -14.33 -2.08 -11.49
CA SER A 53 -13.55 -3.04 -10.71
C SER A 53 -13.69 -2.75 -9.21
N LEU A 54 -13.35 -3.70 -8.36
CA LEU A 54 -13.33 -3.47 -6.90
C LEU A 54 -12.32 -2.35 -6.55
N PHE A 55 -11.22 -2.29 -7.28
CA PHE A 55 -10.22 -1.25 -7.04
C PHE A 55 -10.73 0.15 -7.43
N ASP A 56 -11.55 0.25 -8.49
CA ASP A 56 -12.20 1.51 -8.86
C ASP A 56 -13.21 1.97 -7.81
N TYR A 57 -13.93 1.03 -7.17
CA TYR A 57 -14.81 1.36 -6.05
C TYR A 57 -14.02 1.93 -4.87
N ILE A 58 -12.89 1.30 -4.50
CA ILE A 58 -12.01 1.80 -3.44
C ILE A 58 -11.50 3.20 -3.79
N LYS A 59 -10.95 3.39 -4.98
CA LYS A 59 -10.42 4.68 -5.42
C LYS A 59 -11.49 5.78 -5.50
N SER A 60 -12.74 5.43 -5.74
CA SER A 60 -13.82 6.43 -5.87
C SER A 60 -14.11 7.21 -4.59
N THR A 61 -13.59 6.78 -3.46
CA THR A 61 -13.74 7.50 -2.18
C THR A 61 -12.92 8.78 -2.16
N GLU A 62 -11.74 8.79 -2.78
CA GLU A 62 -10.84 9.95 -2.79
C GLU A 62 -11.44 11.15 -3.55
N PRO A 63 -11.88 11.08 -4.81
CA PRO A 63 -12.47 12.24 -5.50
C PRO A 63 -13.74 12.77 -4.85
N ASN A 64 -14.47 11.94 -4.11
CA ASN A 64 -15.66 12.35 -3.38
C ASN A 64 -15.36 13.12 -2.09
N ASN A 65 -14.15 12.98 -1.54
CA ASN A 65 -13.73 13.62 -0.30
C ASN A 65 -12.24 13.94 -0.29
N SER A 66 -11.76 14.67 -1.30
CA SER A 66 -10.35 14.98 -1.52
C SER A 66 -9.82 16.20 -0.77
N LYS A 67 -10.65 16.89 0.00
CA LYS A 67 -10.34 18.21 0.61
C LYS A 67 -8.97 18.29 1.29
N TYR A 68 -8.57 17.21 1.93
CA TYR A 68 -7.29 17.15 2.67
C TYR A 68 -6.25 16.25 2.01
N VAL A 69 -6.57 15.66 0.86
CA VAL A 69 -5.65 14.77 0.15
C VAL A 69 -4.77 15.60 -0.77
N ILE A 70 -3.46 15.51 -0.58
CA ILE A 70 -2.46 16.14 -1.45
C ILE A 70 -2.06 15.14 -2.55
N LYS A 71 -1.86 13.88 -2.17
CA LYS A 71 -1.46 12.82 -3.10
C LYS A 71 -1.97 11.47 -2.62
N ALA A 72 -2.65 10.75 -3.51
CA ALA A 72 -3.09 9.38 -3.29
C ALA A 72 -3.01 8.55 -4.57
N TYR A 73 -2.89 7.24 -4.46
CA TYR A 73 -2.93 6.23 -5.53
C TYR A 73 -1.90 6.41 -6.67
N SER A 74 -0.87 7.20 -6.47
CA SER A 74 0.15 7.48 -7.49
C SER A 74 1.56 7.06 -7.07
N ASP A 75 1.73 6.60 -5.84
CA ASP A 75 3.01 6.17 -5.28
C ASP A 75 2.77 5.20 -4.12
N ASN A 76 3.82 4.74 -3.47
CA ASN A 76 3.76 3.78 -2.37
C ASN A 76 3.19 4.35 -1.06
N SER A 77 3.08 5.68 -0.95
CA SER A 77 2.50 6.35 0.21
C SER A 77 1.53 7.45 -0.21
N ALA A 78 0.61 7.79 0.66
CA ALA A 78 -0.28 8.92 0.49
C ALA A 78 0.19 10.12 1.32
N ILE A 79 -0.22 11.32 0.90
CA ILE A 79 0.08 12.56 1.60
C ILE A 79 -1.23 13.30 1.86
N ILE A 80 -1.47 13.65 3.12
CA ILE A 80 -2.58 14.49 3.51
C ILE A 80 -2.09 15.81 4.08
N SER A 81 -2.86 16.87 3.87
CA SER A 81 -2.59 18.16 4.48
C SER A 81 -2.83 18.10 6.00
N SER A 82 -2.00 18.77 6.74
CA SER A 82 -2.14 18.91 8.17
C SER A 82 -2.10 20.40 8.55
N PHE A 83 -1.95 20.69 9.82
CA PHE A 83 -2.02 22.05 10.34
C PHE A 83 -0.67 22.75 10.26
N LYS A 84 -0.69 24.09 10.31
CA LYS A 84 0.51 24.88 10.60
C LYS A 84 1.04 24.52 11.97
N THR A 85 2.32 24.24 12.04
CA THR A 85 3.01 23.92 13.28
C THR A 85 4.28 24.75 13.40
N ASN A 86 4.58 25.15 14.62
CA ASN A 86 5.83 25.82 14.94
C ASN A 86 6.95 24.76 15.03
N LYS A 87 7.88 24.80 14.11
CA LYS A 87 8.99 23.82 14.02
C LYS A 87 10.34 24.50 14.19
N LEU A 88 11.22 23.81 14.88
CA LEU A 88 12.63 24.15 14.93
C LEU A 88 13.27 23.74 13.59
N ILE A 89 13.73 24.72 12.84
CA ILE A 89 14.38 24.53 11.54
C ILE A 89 15.73 25.23 11.51
N ILE A 90 16.57 24.85 10.56
CA ILE A 90 17.81 25.58 10.29
C ILE A 90 17.49 26.60 9.19
N ASN A 91 17.79 27.88 9.44
CA ASN A 91 17.65 28.96 8.47
C ASN A 91 18.86 29.04 7.51
N ASP A 92 18.78 29.91 6.53
CA ASP A 92 19.85 30.10 5.52
C ASP A 92 21.19 30.56 6.09
N GLN A 93 21.20 31.02 7.34
CA GLN A 93 22.41 31.46 8.08
C GLN A 93 22.95 30.34 9.01
N ASN A 94 22.45 29.10 8.86
CA ASN A 94 22.77 27.95 9.71
C ASN A 94 22.44 28.10 11.20
N ASN A 95 21.48 28.96 11.53
CA ASN A 95 20.98 29.11 12.89
C ASN A 95 19.69 28.31 13.09
N TYR A 96 19.51 27.72 14.29
CA TYR A 96 18.24 27.10 14.68
C TYR A 96 17.24 28.19 15.03
N VAL A 97 16.12 28.19 14.32
CA VAL A 97 15.02 29.13 14.54
C VAL A 97 13.68 28.39 14.59
N TYR A 98 12.76 28.90 15.35
CA TYR A 98 11.37 28.45 15.31
C TYR A 98 10.64 29.18 14.17
N LYS A 99 9.94 28.40 13.34
CA LYS A 99 9.16 28.95 12.22
C LYS A 99 7.85 28.22 12.08
N ASP A 100 6.79 28.94 11.81
CA ASP A 100 5.51 28.38 11.45
C ASP A 100 5.59 27.84 10.02
N VAL A 101 5.38 26.56 9.86
CA VAL A 101 5.42 25.86 8.57
C VAL A 101 4.17 25.02 8.37
N ASP A 102 3.70 24.98 7.15
CA ASP A 102 2.67 24.00 6.77
C ASP A 102 3.29 22.61 6.83
N THR A 103 2.64 21.72 7.59
CA THR A 103 3.08 20.34 7.71
C THR A 103 2.11 19.43 7.01
N HIS A 104 2.65 18.39 6.41
CA HIS A 104 1.86 17.35 5.79
C HIS A 104 2.17 16.02 6.48
N THR A 105 1.20 15.13 6.48
CA THR A 105 1.36 13.79 7.03
C THR A 105 1.47 12.80 5.89
N VAL A 106 2.56 12.05 5.88
CA VAL A 106 2.74 10.89 5.01
C VAL A 106 2.12 9.69 5.70
N ILE A 107 1.37 8.90 4.96
CA ILE A 107 0.70 7.69 5.44
C ILE A 107 1.04 6.54 4.52
N LYS A 108 1.52 5.46 5.12
CA LYS A 108 1.72 4.16 4.49
C LYS A 108 1.05 3.09 5.34
N VAL A 109 0.33 2.20 4.69
CA VAL A 109 -0.19 0.98 5.30
C VAL A 109 0.25 -0.21 4.50
N GLU A 110 0.50 -1.32 5.16
CA GLU A 110 0.94 -2.56 4.53
C GLU A 110 0.28 -3.77 5.18
N THR A 111 -0.24 -4.66 4.36
CA THR A 111 -0.74 -5.94 4.83
C THR A 111 0.42 -6.92 4.90
N HIS A 112 0.74 -7.40 6.10
CA HIS A 112 1.85 -8.31 6.35
C HIS A 112 1.36 -9.57 7.08
N ASN A 113 0.44 -10.30 6.44
CA ASN A 113 -0.33 -11.38 7.05
C ASN A 113 0.47 -12.68 7.23
N HIS A 114 1.03 -13.25 6.16
CA HIS A 114 1.72 -14.55 6.21
C HIS A 114 2.93 -14.56 7.13
N PRO A 115 3.91 -13.64 6.98
CA PRO A 115 5.05 -13.60 7.90
C PRO A 115 4.63 -13.37 9.35
N THR A 116 3.60 -12.54 9.58
CA THR A 116 3.09 -12.28 10.93
C THR A 116 2.37 -13.50 11.51
N ALA A 117 1.68 -14.29 10.69
CA ALA A 117 1.03 -15.53 11.13
C ALA A 117 2.04 -16.62 11.52
N ILE A 118 3.17 -16.71 10.80
CA ILE A 118 4.23 -17.69 11.04
C ILE A 118 5.10 -17.30 12.23
N SER A 119 5.49 -16.03 12.32
CA SER A 119 6.35 -15.48 13.35
C SER A 119 5.87 -14.08 13.76
N PRO A 120 4.93 -13.95 14.69
CA PRO A 120 4.17 -12.73 14.94
C PRO A 120 5.05 -11.49 15.16
N PHE A 121 6.06 -11.58 16.02
CA PHE A 121 6.90 -10.42 16.34
C PHE A 121 7.82 -10.02 15.18
N SER A 122 8.59 -10.94 14.65
CA SER A 122 9.52 -10.67 13.54
C SER A 122 8.78 -10.39 12.23
N GLY A 123 7.65 -11.06 12.01
CA GLY A 123 6.79 -10.80 10.85
C GLY A 123 6.22 -9.38 10.88
N ALA A 124 5.62 -8.97 11.99
CA ALA A 124 5.12 -7.61 12.16
C ALA A 124 6.23 -6.55 12.05
N ALA A 125 7.40 -6.81 12.64
CA ALA A 125 8.56 -5.92 12.53
C ALA A 125 9.02 -5.74 11.07
N THR A 126 8.99 -6.80 10.27
CA THR A 126 9.33 -6.74 8.85
C THR A 126 8.31 -5.89 8.07
N GLY A 127 7.02 -6.03 8.36
CA GLY A 127 5.97 -5.19 7.78
C GLY A 127 6.16 -3.71 8.12
N SER A 128 6.41 -3.40 9.38
CA SER A 128 6.73 -2.04 9.85
C SER A 128 7.99 -1.49 9.17
N GLY A 129 9.00 -2.32 8.95
CA GLY A 129 10.20 -1.94 8.19
C GLY A 129 9.90 -1.54 6.75
N GLY A 130 8.95 -2.23 6.09
CA GLY A 130 8.47 -1.88 4.75
C GLY A 130 7.75 -0.53 4.71
N GLU A 131 6.91 -0.25 5.69
CA GLU A 131 6.23 1.04 5.84
C GLU A 131 7.23 2.19 6.02
N ILE A 132 8.20 2.04 6.91
CA ILE A 132 9.27 3.02 7.15
C ILE A 132 10.07 3.30 5.87
N ARG A 133 10.40 2.26 5.12
CA ARG A 133 11.14 2.39 3.86
C ARG A 133 10.39 3.23 2.84
N ASP A 134 9.12 2.98 2.64
CA ASP A 134 8.30 3.69 1.67
C ASP A 134 8.06 5.15 2.09
N GLU A 135 7.81 5.39 3.37
CA GLU A 135 7.68 6.75 3.91
C GLU A 135 8.99 7.54 3.79
N ALA A 136 10.12 6.91 4.10
CA ALA A 136 11.44 7.56 4.00
C ALA A 136 11.80 7.90 2.54
N ALA A 137 11.33 7.11 1.57
CA ALA A 137 11.55 7.34 0.15
C ALA A 137 10.65 8.44 -0.46
N THR A 138 9.66 8.93 0.27
CA THR A 138 8.67 9.92 -0.23
C THR A 138 9.28 11.28 -0.59
N GLY A 139 10.53 11.52 -0.27
CA GLY A 139 11.26 12.74 -0.62
C GLY A 139 11.92 13.41 0.56
N ARG A 140 12.40 14.62 0.33
CA ARG A 140 13.19 15.36 1.33
C ARG A 140 12.32 15.77 2.52
N GLY A 141 12.81 15.50 3.71
CA GLY A 141 12.21 15.97 4.96
C GLY A 141 11.13 15.06 5.54
N SER A 142 10.80 13.96 4.87
CA SER A 142 9.96 12.93 5.49
C SER A 142 10.67 12.31 6.69
N LYS A 143 9.95 12.16 7.79
CA LYS A 143 10.46 11.60 9.05
C LYS A 143 9.40 10.70 9.65
N THR A 144 9.73 9.45 9.87
CA THR A 144 8.87 8.51 10.59
C THR A 144 8.59 9.02 12.00
N LYS A 145 7.33 9.08 12.38
CA LYS A 145 6.87 9.64 13.66
C LYS A 145 6.09 8.65 14.52
N ALA A 146 5.27 7.83 13.89
CA ALA A 146 4.43 6.88 14.57
C ALA A 146 4.24 5.62 13.71
N GLY A 147 4.12 4.49 14.35
CA GLY A 147 3.70 3.23 13.74
C GLY A 147 2.45 2.72 14.43
N LEU A 148 1.55 2.14 13.65
CA LEU A 148 0.35 1.48 14.12
C LEU A 148 0.40 0.02 13.69
N CYS A 149 -0.08 -0.87 14.55
CA CYS A 149 -0.21 -2.29 14.24
C CYS A 149 -1.65 -2.71 14.46
N GLY A 150 -2.28 -3.26 13.44
CA GLY A 150 -3.66 -3.72 13.48
C GLY A 150 -3.74 -5.22 13.23
N PHE A 151 -4.55 -5.91 14.03
CA PHE A 151 -4.85 -7.32 13.84
C PHE A 151 -6.36 -7.49 13.66
N ASN A 152 -6.74 -8.19 12.60
CA ASN A 152 -8.11 -8.63 12.45
C ASN A 152 -8.34 -9.88 13.29
N VAL A 153 -9.27 -9.79 14.19
CA VAL A 153 -9.71 -10.91 15.04
C VAL A 153 -11.21 -11.08 14.91
N SER A 154 -11.74 -12.20 15.43
CA SER A 154 -13.18 -12.40 15.51
C SER A 154 -13.79 -11.47 16.57
N ASN A 155 -14.60 -11.97 17.44
CA ASN A 155 -15.19 -11.17 18.53
C ASN A 155 -14.18 -10.95 19.65
N LEU A 156 -14.05 -9.72 20.12
CA LEU A 156 -13.13 -9.37 21.21
C LEU A 156 -13.66 -9.74 22.58
N ASN A 157 -14.99 -9.77 22.74
CA ASN A 157 -15.69 -10.04 24.01
C ASN A 157 -15.13 -9.24 25.18
N ILE A 158 -14.91 -7.93 24.98
CA ILE A 158 -14.32 -7.07 26.00
C ILE A 158 -15.26 -6.97 27.19
N PRO A 159 -14.80 -7.30 28.41
CA PRO A 159 -15.66 -7.23 29.59
C PRO A 159 -16.28 -5.83 29.77
N ASN A 160 -17.58 -5.79 30.00
CA ASN A 160 -18.40 -4.57 30.11
C ASN A 160 -18.45 -3.69 28.84
N PHE A 161 -18.00 -4.20 27.69
CA PHE A 161 -18.07 -3.51 26.41
C PHE A 161 -18.35 -4.48 25.25
N ILE A 162 -19.25 -5.43 25.46
CA ILE A 162 -19.66 -6.38 24.45
C ILE A 162 -20.56 -5.68 23.43
N GLN A 163 -20.26 -5.85 22.15
CA GLN A 163 -21.00 -5.23 21.06
C GLN A 163 -22.20 -6.08 20.66
N SER A 164 -23.20 -5.48 20.02
CA SER A 164 -24.45 -6.17 19.66
C SER A 164 -24.27 -7.27 18.60
N TRP A 165 -23.13 -7.33 17.93
CA TRP A 165 -22.79 -8.35 16.96
C TRP A 165 -21.86 -9.46 17.49
N GLU A 166 -21.50 -9.41 18.74
CA GLU A 166 -20.66 -10.41 19.40
C GLU A 166 -21.49 -11.55 20.04
#